data_352885f1f815a066ee477a7bdf6c5844
#
_entry.id   352885f1f815a066ee477a7bdf6c5844
#
_cell.length_a   1.000
_cell.length_b   1.000
_cell.length_c   1.000
_cell.angle_alpha   90.00
_cell.angle_beta   90.00
_cell.angle_gamma   90.00
#
_symmetry.space_group_name_H-M   'P 1'
#
loop_
_entity.id
_entity.type
_entity.pdbx_description
1 polymer ?
#
loop_
_entity_poly.entity_id
_entity_poly.type
_entity_poly.pdbx_seq_one_letter_code
_entity_poly.pdbx_strand_id
1 'polypeptide(L)'
;LREEKMPSLTLRINLDPDGRIGPGKIELLEHIASFGSISAAARTMQMSYKHAWDLVEDMNRVFGKPLVSAQTGGKRGGGAQLTPVGLAVVSRYRAIERAAASAAETHMMALQAEIDAG
;
A
#
# COMPACT_ATOMS: atom_id res chain seq x y z
N LEU A 1 -3.31 21.86 25.04
CA LEU A 1 -4.22 20.74 24.78
C LEU A 1 -3.44 19.53 24.36
N ARG A 2 -3.73 18.45 24.98
CA ARG A 2 -3.09 17.18 24.67
C ARG A 2 -3.81 16.54 23.49
N GLU A 3 -3.06 16.19 22.47
CA GLU A 3 -3.60 15.46 21.34
C GLU A 3 -3.85 14.02 21.75
N GLU A 4 -5.08 13.55 21.55
CA GLU A 4 -5.40 12.17 21.83
C GLU A 4 -4.77 11.27 20.79
N LYS A 5 -4.00 10.28 21.25
CA LYS A 5 -3.44 9.27 20.38
C LYS A 5 -4.30 8.03 20.42
N MET A 6 -4.80 7.66 19.27
CA MET A 6 -5.57 6.44 19.11
C MET A 6 -4.64 5.32 18.69
N PRO A 7 -4.87 4.10 19.18
CA PRO A 7 -4.09 2.97 18.68
C PRO A 7 -4.38 2.74 17.21
N SER A 8 -3.40 2.23 16.50
CA SER A 8 -3.55 1.94 15.07
C SER A 8 -3.09 0.52 14.78
N LEU A 9 -3.63 -0.02 13.69
CA LEU A 9 -3.31 -1.37 13.25
C LEU A 9 -2.60 -1.30 11.90
N THR A 10 -1.45 -1.95 11.83
CA THR A 10 -0.70 -2.07 10.58
C THR A 10 -0.65 -3.53 10.19
N LEU A 11 -1.08 -3.84 8.97
CA LEU A 11 -1.20 -5.22 8.52
C LEU A 11 -0.24 -5.55 7.40
N ARG A 12 0.32 -6.74 7.47
CA ARG A 12 1.01 -7.36 6.35
C ARG A 12 0.33 -8.69 6.07
N ILE A 13 0.00 -8.93 4.82
CA ILE A 13 -0.65 -10.16 4.40
C ILE A 13 0.37 -11.04 3.70
N ASN A 14 0.51 -12.25 4.17
CA ASN A 14 1.38 -13.24 3.54
C ASN A 14 0.52 -14.13 2.66
N LEU A 15 0.85 -14.14 1.38
CA LEU A 15 0.12 -14.92 0.38
C LEU A 15 0.97 -16.12 -0.06
N ASP A 16 0.33 -17.23 -0.32
CA ASP A 16 1.01 -18.41 -0.83
C ASP A 16 1.41 -18.22 -2.29
N PRO A 17 2.56 -18.75 -2.71
CA PRO A 17 3.55 -19.46 -1.88
C PRO A 17 4.52 -18.55 -1.15
N ASP A 18 4.77 -17.33 -1.61
CA ASP A 18 5.80 -16.48 -1.02
C ASP A 18 5.53 -14.98 -1.17
N GLY A 19 4.28 -14.59 -1.39
CA GLY A 19 3.93 -13.18 -1.57
C GLY A 19 3.74 -12.44 -0.25
N ARG A 20 4.06 -11.15 -0.25
CA ARG A 20 3.84 -10.27 0.90
C ARG A 20 3.29 -8.96 0.42
N ILE A 21 2.18 -8.55 1.01
CA ILE A 21 1.56 -7.27 0.73
C ILE A 21 1.37 -6.54 2.05
N GLY A 22 1.92 -5.34 2.13
CA GLY A 22 1.79 -4.48 3.30
C GLY A 22 1.57 -3.05 2.91
N PRO A 23 1.55 -2.13 3.89
CA PRO A 23 1.19 -0.73 3.62
C PRO A 23 2.12 -0.04 2.63
N GLY A 24 3.40 -0.33 2.66
CA GLY A 24 4.34 0.32 1.75
C GLY A 24 4.05 0.04 0.28
N LYS A 25 3.81 -1.23 -0.06
CA LYS A 25 3.49 -1.62 -1.43
C LYS A 25 2.15 -1.05 -1.87
N ILE A 26 1.16 -1.06 -0.97
CA ILE A 26 -0.17 -0.52 -1.27
C ILE A 26 -0.10 0.98 -1.46
N GLU A 27 0.63 1.70 -0.61
CA GLU A 27 0.81 3.14 -0.78
C GLU A 27 1.49 3.48 -2.09
N LEU A 28 2.48 2.68 -2.49
CA LEU A 28 3.14 2.87 -3.77
C LEU A 28 2.12 2.77 -4.92
N LEU A 29 1.29 1.74 -4.91
CA LEU A 29 0.24 1.58 -5.93
C LEU A 29 -0.71 2.78 -5.92
N GLU A 30 -1.13 3.22 -4.76
CA GLU A 30 -2.04 4.37 -4.64
C GLU A 30 -1.41 5.65 -5.17
N HIS A 31 -0.14 5.87 -4.88
CA HIS A 31 0.57 7.05 -5.40
C HIS A 31 0.74 6.98 -6.91
N ILE A 32 1.02 5.80 -7.45
CA ILE A 32 1.10 5.62 -8.89
C ILE A 32 -0.25 6.00 -9.53
N ALA A 33 -1.34 5.55 -8.93
CA ALA A 33 -2.68 5.88 -9.42
C ALA A 33 -2.95 7.39 -9.35
N SER A 34 -2.56 8.02 -8.24
CA SER A 34 -2.80 9.46 -8.03
C SER A 34 -1.96 10.34 -8.95
N PHE A 35 -0.68 10.00 -9.10
CA PHE A 35 0.25 10.86 -9.84
C PHE A 35 0.40 10.47 -11.31
N GLY A 36 -0.06 9.29 -11.68
CA GLY A 36 0.09 8.80 -13.04
C GLY A 36 1.52 8.52 -13.44
N SER A 37 2.40 8.27 -12.47
CA SER A 37 3.84 8.13 -12.72
C SER A 37 4.50 7.37 -11.59
N ILE A 38 5.30 6.36 -11.94
CA ILE A 38 6.12 5.63 -10.96
C ILE A 38 7.19 6.55 -10.38
N SER A 39 7.75 7.41 -11.22
CA SER A 39 8.78 8.36 -10.81
C SER A 39 8.27 9.32 -9.73
N ALA A 40 7.09 9.90 -9.95
CA ALA A 40 6.48 10.82 -8.99
C ALA A 40 6.11 10.11 -7.69
N ALA A 41 5.57 8.90 -7.80
CA ALA A 41 5.23 8.10 -6.62
C ALA A 41 6.48 7.80 -5.79
N ALA A 42 7.57 7.40 -6.46
CA ALA A 42 8.84 7.11 -5.78
C ALA A 42 9.35 8.34 -5.03
N ARG A 43 9.34 9.52 -5.68
CA ARG A 43 9.78 10.75 -5.03
C ARG A 43 8.95 11.05 -3.78
N THR A 44 7.64 10.91 -3.89
CA THR A 44 6.74 11.16 -2.77
C THR A 44 7.03 10.24 -1.58
N MET A 45 7.43 9.02 -1.87
CA MET A 45 7.75 8.03 -0.84
C MET A 45 9.24 8.01 -0.46
N GLN A 46 10.02 8.96 -0.99
CA GLN A 46 11.45 9.07 -0.68
C GLN A 46 12.23 7.80 -0.99
N MET A 47 11.91 7.18 -2.12
CA MET A 47 12.64 6.00 -2.60
C MET A 47 13.15 6.25 -4.02
N SER A 48 14.16 5.49 -4.41
CA SER A 48 14.69 5.58 -5.76
C SER A 48 13.68 5.01 -6.76
N TYR A 49 13.78 5.46 -7.99
CA TYR A 49 12.97 4.92 -9.09
C TYR A 49 13.19 3.41 -9.24
N LYS A 50 14.45 2.99 -9.14
CA LYS A 50 14.77 1.57 -9.24
C LYS A 50 14.08 0.77 -8.16
N HIS A 51 14.10 1.27 -6.92
CA HIS A 51 13.45 0.56 -5.81
C HIS A 51 11.94 0.46 -6.03
N ALA A 52 11.32 1.55 -6.49
CA ALA A 52 9.88 1.53 -6.80
C ALA A 52 9.57 0.50 -7.88
N TRP A 53 10.38 0.44 -8.94
CA TRP A 53 10.23 -0.57 -9.98
C TRP A 53 10.39 -1.99 -9.45
N ASP A 54 11.38 -2.21 -8.57
CA ASP A 54 11.60 -3.53 -7.97
C ASP A 54 10.38 -3.97 -7.17
N LEU A 55 9.75 -3.04 -6.45
CA LEU A 55 8.53 -3.35 -5.70
C LEU A 55 7.36 -3.69 -6.62
N VAL A 56 7.21 -2.95 -7.72
CA VAL A 56 6.16 -3.22 -8.71
C VAL A 56 6.39 -4.60 -9.34
N GLU A 57 7.63 -4.89 -9.74
CA GLU A 57 7.96 -6.17 -10.34
C GLU A 57 7.72 -7.33 -9.38
N ASP A 58 8.04 -7.14 -8.10
CA ASP A 58 7.77 -8.15 -7.09
C ASP A 58 6.27 -8.45 -6.98
N MET A 59 5.46 -7.39 -6.95
CA MET A 59 4.01 -7.56 -6.91
C MET A 59 3.47 -8.24 -8.17
N ASN A 60 3.98 -7.86 -9.34
CA ASN A 60 3.59 -8.50 -10.58
C ASN A 60 3.91 -10.00 -10.55
N ARG A 61 5.06 -10.36 -10.01
CA ARG A 61 5.46 -11.76 -9.88
C ARG A 61 4.53 -12.52 -8.93
N VAL A 62 4.22 -11.91 -7.77
CA VAL A 62 3.36 -12.55 -6.77
C VAL A 62 1.98 -12.88 -7.36
N PHE A 63 1.39 -11.95 -8.09
CA PHE A 63 0.04 -12.14 -8.63
C PHE A 63 0.02 -12.79 -10.02
N GLY A 64 1.20 -12.95 -10.65
CA GLY A 64 1.30 -13.52 -11.97
C GLY A 64 0.66 -12.68 -13.06
N LYS A 65 0.43 -11.40 -12.79
CA LYS A 65 -0.22 -10.46 -13.70
C LYS A 65 0.32 -9.06 -13.43
N PRO A 66 0.38 -8.18 -14.43
CA PRO A 66 0.79 -6.80 -14.17
C PRO A 66 -0.25 -6.05 -13.35
N LEU A 67 0.21 -5.40 -12.30
CA LEU A 67 -0.62 -4.52 -11.47
C LEU A 67 -0.54 -3.08 -11.96
N VAL A 68 0.53 -2.74 -12.67
CA VAL A 68 0.77 -1.40 -13.19
C VAL A 68 1.02 -1.52 -14.68
N SER A 69 0.38 -0.64 -15.44
CA SER A 69 0.61 -0.50 -16.88
C SER A 69 1.45 0.76 -17.06
N ALA A 70 2.71 0.59 -17.48
CA ALA A 70 3.59 1.71 -17.73
C ALA A 70 3.61 1.98 -19.23
N GLN A 71 3.52 3.26 -19.59
CA GLN A 71 3.61 3.69 -20.98
C GLN A 71 4.89 4.46 -21.16
N THR A 72 5.66 4.11 -22.19
CA THR A 72 6.88 4.82 -22.55
C THR A 72 6.61 5.63 -23.79
N GLY A 73 7.22 6.81 -23.86
CA GLY A 73 7.13 7.68 -25.03
C GLY A 73 5.96 8.64 -24.95
N GLY A 74 5.78 9.42 -26.01
CA GLY A 74 4.83 10.49 -26.06
C GLY A 74 5.44 11.82 -25.66
N LYS A 75 4.71 12.89 -25.89
CA LYS A 75 5.21 14.25 -25.73
C LYS A 75 5.53 14.62 -24.27
N ARG A 76 5.01 13.88 -23.32
CA ARG A 76 5.18 14.18 -21.90
C ARG A 76 5.99 13.12 -21.16
N GLY A 77 6.66 12.26 -21.90
CA GLY A 77 7.38 11.16 -21.32
C GLY A 77 6.44 10.03 -20.93
N GLY A 78 6.93 9.08 -20.16
CA GLY A 78 6.17 7.93 -19.75
C GLY A 78 5.17 8.22 -18.66
N GLY A 79 4.07 7.49 -18.65
CA GLY A 79 3.08 7.52 -17.59
C GLY A 79 2.85 6.11 -17.06
N ALA A 80 2.10 6.02 -15.99
CA ALA A 80 1.75 4.72 -15.42
C ALA A 80 0.37 4.81 -14.77
N GLN A 81 -0.34 3.70 -14.82
CA GLN A 81 -1.65 3.60 -14.17
C GLN A 81 -1.83 2.18 -13.67
N LEU A 82 -2.73 2.01 -12.72
CA LEU A 82 -3.05 0.68 -12.23
C LEU A 82 -3.89 -0.06 -13.26
N THR A 83 -3.62 -1.35 -13.39
CA THR A 83 -4.50 -2.25 -14.15
C THR A 83 -5.73 -2.56 -13.31
N PRO A 84 -6.78 -3.19 -13.90
CA PRO A 84 -7.89 -3.65 -13.08
C PRO A 84 -7.46 -4.57 -11.93
N VAL A 85 -6.44 -5.40 -12.14
CA VAL A 85 -5.88 -6.25 -11.08
C VAL A 85 -5.24 -5.39 -9.99
N GLY A 86 -4.47 -4.37 -10.38
CA GLY A 86 -3.84 -3.46 -9.42
C GLY A 86 -4.89 -2.73 -8.58
N LEU A 87 -5.95 -2.25 -9.21
CA LEU A 87 -7.06 -1.60 -8.50
C LEU A 87 -7.72 -2.57 -7.51
N ALA A 88 -7.92 -3.83 -7.94
CA ALA A 88 -8.53 -4.83 -7.08
C ALA A 88 -7.65 -5.14 -5.87
N VAL A 89 -6.33 -5.25 -6.06
CA VAL A 89 -5.39 -5.51 -4.97
C VAL A 89 -5.46 -4.40 -3.92
N VAL A 90 -5.42 -3.14 -4.34
CA VAL A 90 -5.53 -2.01 -3.42
C VAL A 90 -6.87 -2.05 -2.68
N SER A 91 -7.96 -2.23 -3.43
CA SER A 91 -9.30 -2.25 -2.85
C SER A 91 -9.47 -3.36 -1.81
N ARG A 92 -8.98 -4.56 -2.13
CA ARG A 92 -9.06 -5.69 -1.21
C ARG A 92 -8.23 -5.47 0.04
N TYR A 93 -7.01 -4.96 -0.13
CA TYR A 93 -6.16 -4.69 1.03
C TYR A 93 -6.81 -3.68 1.96
N ARG A 94 -7.33 -2.58 1.42
CA ARG A 94 -7.98 -1.54 2.23
C ARG A 94 -9.25 -2.08 2.91
N ALA A 95 -9.99 -2.96 2.23
CA ALA A 95 -11.15 -3.61 2.85
C ALA A 95 -10.74 -4.51 4.02
N ILE A 96 -9.65 -5.25 3.85
CA ILE A 96 -9.12 -6.10 4.94
C ILE A 96 -8.70 -5.24 6.13
N GLU A 97 -8.01 -4.13 5.88
CA GLU A 97 -7.62 -3.22 6.94
C GLU A 97 -8.84 -2.72 7.74
N ARG A 98 -9.87 -2.27 7.02
CA ARG A 98 -11.07 -1.75 7.68
C ARG A 98 -11.78 -2.83 8.51
N ALA A 99 -11.91 -4.03 7.94
CA ALA A 99 -12.53 -5.14 8.64
C ALA A 99 -11.74 -5.53 9.89
N ALA A 100 -10.43 -5.62 9.77
CA ALA A 100 -9.55 -5.99 10.87
C ALA A 100 -9.57 -4.92 11.97
N ALA A 101 -9.48 -3.65 11.58
CA ALA A 101 -9.49 -2.54 12.53
C ALA A 101 -10.83 -2.50 13.31
N SER A 102 -11.93 -2.72 12.61
CA SER A 102 -13.25 -2.75 13.24
C SER A 102 -13.35 -3.91 14.23
N ALA A 103 -12.92 -5.10 13.83
CA ALA A 103 -12.97 -6.28 14.69
C ALA A 103 -12.04 -6.15 15.90
N ALA A 104 -10.92 -5.46 15.74
CA ALA A 104 -9.90 -5.34 16.78
C ALA A 104 -10.09 -4.12 17.69
N GLU A 105 -11.02 -3.23 17.37
CA GLU A 105 -11.13 -1.91 18.03
C GLU A 105 -11.21 -2.00 19.55
N THR A 106 -12.11 -2.80 20.08
CA THR A 106 -12.29 -2.93 21.52
C THR A 106 -11.01 -3.42 22.20
N HIS A 107 -10.35 -4.39 21.58
CA HIS A 107 -9.11 -4.95 22.13
C HIS A 107 -7.96 -3.94 22.07
N MET A 108 -7.89 -3.18 20.99
CA MET A 108 -6.85 -2.16 20.82
C MET A 108 -7.01 -1.03 21.83
N MET A 109 -8.25 -0.60 22.06
CA MET A 109 -8.53 0.42 23.05
C MET A 109 -8.20 -0.07 24.46
N ALA A 110 -8.45 -1.34 24.74
CA ALA A 110 -8.10 -1.93 26.03
C ALA A 110 -6.58 -1.95 26.24
N LEU A 111 -5.82 -2.30 25.19
CA LEU A 111 -4.36 -2.24 25.25
C LEU A 111 -3.86 -0.82 25.50
N GLN A 112 -4.40 0.16 24.80
CA GLN A 112 -4.02 1.56 24.98
C GLN A 112 -4.32 2.01 26.41
N ALA A 113 -5.44 1.59 26.95
CA ALA A 113 -5.82 1.94 28.33
C ALA A 113 -4.83 1.40 29.35
N GLU A 114 -4.20 0.27 29.11
CA GLU A 114 -3.17 -0.27 30.01
C GLU A 114 -1.97 0.66 30.10
N ILE A 115 -1.60 1.29 29.01
CA ILE A 115 -0.51 2.28 28.99
C ILE A 115 -0.94 3.55 29.74
N ASP A 116 -2.15 4.01 29.47
CA ASP A 116 -2.65 5.28 30.01
C ASP A 116 -2.91 5.17 31.52
N ALA A 117 -3.22 3.98 32.02
CA ALA A 117 -3.46 3.73 33.44
C ALA A 117 -2.17 3.63 34.26
N GLY A 118 -1.07 3.35 33.58
CA GLY A 118 0.24 3.25 34.22
C GLY A 118 0.88 4.61 34.47
#